data_240300e8fc5c0c55938419ce3e744f71
#
_entry.id   240300e8fc5c0c55938419ce3e744f71
#
_cell.length_a   1.000
_cell.length_b   1.000
_cell.length_c   1.000
_cell.angle_alpha   90.00
_cell.angle_beta   90.00
_cell.angle_gamma   90.00
#
_symmetry.space_group_name_H-M   'P 1'
#
loop_
_entity.id
_entity.type
_entity.pdbx_description
1 polymer ?
#
loop_
_entity_poly.entity_id
_entity_poly.type
_entity_poly.pdbx_seq_one_letter_code
_entity_poly.pdbx_strand_id
1 'polypeptide(L)'
;LGLQLVLRDTSIRQELERKLMASLNRVRQTENAAILALAKLSEYRDVTPGNHLERIREYCRLLAEELARQPQYTAELSPHFMQNLYQGAVLHDIGKVAVPDEILAKQGSLSPEEEALMRLHTGKGGDVISTMMEGARCSGFLSVARNIAYFHHERWDGQGYPQRLHGTGIPIEARIMAVADAYEEMTAALCPEQRVSHAQAIQTIIEAVGTRFDPAIVDALLLVQDSFNWVRQSLAEPESL
;
A
#
# COMPACT_ATOMS: atom_id res chain seq x y z
N LEU A 1 -34.81 40.99 -18.58
CA LEU A 1 -34.50 40.95 -17.12
C LEU A 1 -34.41 39.47 -16.62
N GLY A 2 -35.39 38.59 -16.92
CA GLY A 2 -35.37 37.19 -16.44
C GLY A 2 -34.21 36.35 -16.93
N LEU A 3 -33.82 36.47 -18.19
CA LEU A 3 -32.71 35.67 -18.77
C LEU A 3 -31.34 36.06 -18.21
N GLN A 4 -31.14 37.35 -17.95
CA GLN A 4 -29.90 37.85 -17.31
C GLN A 4 -29.76 37.41 -15.85
N LEU A 5 -30.86 37.32 -15.12
CA LEU A 5 -30.86 36.78 -13.75
C LEU A 5 -30.51 35.31 -13.70
N VAL A 6 -31.07 34.47 -14.60
CA VAL A 6 -30.77 33.02 -14.68
C VAL A 6 -29.32 32.80 -15.08
N LEU A 7 -28.78 33.56 -16.06
CA LEU A 7 -27.37 33.44 -16.48
C LEU A 7 -26.40 33.84 -15.36
N ARG A 8 -26.75 34.83 -14.55
CA ARG A 8 -25.93 35.28 -13.42
C ARG A 8 -25.96 34.26 -12.28
N ASP A 9 -27.11 33.64 -12.02
CA ASP A 9 -27.25 32.61 -10.98
C ASP A 9 -26.47 31.33 -11.32
N THR A 10 -26.54 30.89 -12.59
CA THR A 10 -25.75 29.75 -13.07
C THR A 10 -24.24 30.03 -13.01
N SER A 11 -23.79 31.26 -13.32
CA SER A 11 -22.37 31.63 -13.24
C SER A 11 -21.86 31.63 -11.81
N ILE A 12 -22.65 32.18 -10.86
CA ILE A 12 -22.30 32.16 -9.42
C ILE A 12 -22.24 30.74 -8.90
N ARG A 13 -23.20 29.91 -9.26
CA ARG A 13 -23.25 28.49 -8.89
C ARG A 13 -22.02 27.73 -9.40
N GLN A 14 -21.65 27.89 -10.67
CA GLN A 14 -20.47 27.28 -11.27
C GLN A 14 -19.18 27.72 -10.56
N GLU A 15 -19.08 29.00 -10.22
CA GLU A 15 -17.91 29.54 -9.50
C GLU A 15 -17.82 28.97 -8.07
N LEU A 16 -18.96 28.82 -7.36
CA LEU A 16 -19.01 28.19 -6.04
C LEU A 16 -18.65 26.71 -6.11
N GLU A 17 -19.18 25.97 -7.09
CA GLU A 17 -18.86 24.57 -7.33
C GLU A 17 -17.35 24.42 -7.61
N ARG A 18 -16.77 25.27 -8.44
CA ARG A 18 -15.33 25.28 -8.73
C ARG A 18 -14.49 25.54 -7.47
N LYS A 19 -14.88 26.53 -6.65
CA LYS A 19 -14.19 26.83 -5.39
C LYS A 19 -14.31 25.70 -4.38
N LEU A 20 -15.48 25.08 -4.28
CA LEU A 20 -15.70 23.92 -3.41
C LEU A 20 -14.81 22.75 -3.84
N MET A 21 -14.78 22.40 -5.13
CA MET A 21 -13.92 21.33 -5.66
C MET A 21 -12.44 21.62 -5.43
N ALA A 22 -12.00 22.87 -5.64
CA ALA A 22 -10.62 23.26 -5.36
C ALA A 22 -10.28 23.14 -3.86
N SER A 23 -11.21 23.52 -2.98
CA SER A 23 -11.05 23.38 -1.51
C SER A 23 -10.99 21.92 -1.10
N LEU A 24 -11.90 21.07 -1.60
CA LEU A 24 -11.91 19.63 -1.33
C LEU A 24 -10.62 18.95 -1.80
N ASN A 25 -10.13 19.32 -2.98
CA ASN A 25 -8.86 18.79 -3.50
C ASN A 25 -7.67 19.21 -2.62
N ARG A 26 -7.66 20.44 -2.12
CA ARG A 26 -6.60 20.92 -1.20
C ARG A 26 -6.63 20.16 0.13
N VAL A 27 -7.80 19.96 0.72
CA VAL A 27 -7.96 19.17 1.94
C VAL A 27 -7.41 17.76 1.71
N ARG A 28 -7.84 17.10 0.64
CA ARG A 28 -7.37 15.75 0.29
C ARG A 28 -5.85 15.67 0.10
N GLN A 29 -5.25 16.66 -0.57
CA GLN A 29 -3.79 16.71 -0.73
C GLN A 29 -3.08 16.86 0.62
N THR A 30 -3.63 17.68 1.53
CA THR A 30 -3.07 17.88 2.87
C THR A 30 -3.19 16.60 3.70
N GLU A 31 -4.34 15.93 3.65
CA GLU A 31 -4.55 14.63 4.31
C GLU A 31 -3.56 13.58 3.81
N ASN A 32 -3.41 13.43 2.50
CA ASN A 32 -2.46 12.50 1.90
C ASN A 32 -1.00 12.79 2.32
N ALA A 33 -0.63 14.06 2.34
CA ALA A 33 0.70 14.47 2.77
C ALA A 33 0.94 14.16 4.26
N ALA A 34 -0.07 14.40 5.11
CA ALA A 34 0.01 14.09 6.53
C ALA A 34 0.13 12.58 6.79
N ILE A 35 -0.68 11.76 6.11
CA ILE A 35 -0.63 10.30 6.20
C ILE A 35 0.75 9.79 5.80
N LEU A 36 1.27 10.25 4.66
CA LEU A 36 2.58 9.85 4.17
C LEU A 36 3.70 10.29 5.14
N ALA A 37 3.61 11.49 5.71
CA ALA A 37 4.57 11.96 6.69
C ALA A 37 4.57 11.11 7.97
N LEU A 38 3.40 10.70 8.46
CA LEU A 38 3.27 9.80 9.61
C LEU A 38 3.82 8.40 9.29
N ALA A 39 3.54 7.88 8.10
CA ALA A 39 4.10 6.61 7.65
C ALA A 39 5.64 6.67 7.59
N LYS A 40 6.20 7.70 6.95
CA LYS A 40 7.66 7.92 6.91
C LYS A 40 8.28 8.07 8.30
N LEU A 41 7.57 8.71 9.23
CA LEU A 41 8.05 8.84 10.62
C LEU A 41 8.10 7.48 11.33
N SER A 42 7.14 6.58 11.09
CA SER A 42 7.16 5.23 11.65
C SER A 42 8.31 4.38 11.11
N GLU A 43 8.67 4.58 9.84
CA GLU A 43 9.76 3.87 9.17
C GLU A 43 11.15 4.55 9.36
N TYR A 44 11.19 5.74 9.97
CA TYR A 44 12.47 6.43 10.23
C TYR A 44 13.43 5.62 11.11
N ARG A 45 12.89 4.69 11.88
CA ARG A 45 13.64 3.72 12.70
C ARG A 45 14.09 2.49 11.89
N ASP A 46 13.41 2.22 10.80
CA ASP A 46 13.76 1.18 9.85
C ASP A 46 14.66 1.83 8.78
N VAL A 47 15.77 1.20 8.47
CA VAL A 47 16.78 1.75 7.54
C VAL A 47 16.29 1.75 6.08
N THR A 48 14.98 1.75 5.84
CA THR A 48 14.40 1.66 4.49
C THR A 48 14.53 2.98 3.73
N PRO A 49 15.11 3.01 2.52
CA PRO A 49 15.41 4.26 1.83
C PRO A 49 14.16 4.97 1.26
N GLY A 50 14.05 6.22 1.53
CA GLY A 50 13.41 7.39 0.93
C GLY A 50 12.05 7.25 0.25
N ASN A 51 11.98 6.76 -0.98
CA ASN A 51 10.76 6.73 -1.80
C ASN A 51 10.04 5.37 -1.80
N HIS A 52 10.37 4.51 -0.85
CA HIS A 52 9.77 3.17 -0.72
C HIS A 52 8.22 3.24 -0.67
N LEU A 53 7.66 4.05 0.20
CA LEU A 53 6.21 4.18 0.34
C LEU A 53 5.52 4.71 -0.92
N GLU A 54 6.18 5.61 -1.64
CA GLU A 54 5.70 6.11 -2.92
C GLU A 54 5.68 5.01 -3.97
N ARG A 55 6.70 4.14 -4.00
CA ARG A 55 6.74 2.99 -4.92
C ARG A 55 5.68 1.96 -4.56
N ILE A 56 5.55 1.60 -3.29
CA ILE A 56 4.56 0.64 -2.78
C ILE A 56 3.14 1.01 -3.23
N ARG A 57 2.71 2.25 -2.97
CA ARG A 57 1.35 2.67 -3.34
C ARG A 57 1.11 2.68 -4.86
N GLU A 58 2.14 2.98 -5.66
CA GLU A 58 2.04 2.91 -7.12
C GLU A 58 1.94 1.46 -7.61
N TYR A 59 2.70 0.52 -7.02
CA TYR A 59 2.57 -0.89 -7.32
C TYR A 59 1.17 -1.42 -6.99
N CYS A 60 0.65 -1.09 -5.81
CA CYS A 60 -0.72 -1.46 -5.42
C CYS A 60 -1.76 -0.88 -6.39
N ARG A 61 -1.61 0.38 -6.84
CA ARG A 61 -2.49 1.02 -7.83
C ARG A 61 -2.46 0.27 -9.15
N LEU A 62 -1.27 -0.01 -9.69
CA LEU A 62 -1.11 -0.72 -10.96
C LEU A 62 -1.76 -2.10 -10.94
N LEU A 63 -1.57 -2.87 -9.87
CA LEU A 63 -2.20 -4.19 -9.71
C LEU A 63 -3.73 -4.08 -9.62
N ALA A 64 -4.24 -3.15 -8.82
CA ALA A 64 -5.68 -2.97 -8.64
C ALA A 64 -6.37 -2.50 -9.93
N GLU A 65 -5.75 -1.58 -10.68
CA GLU A 65 -6.27 -1.11 -11.98
C GLU A 65 -6.31 -2.23 -13.01
N GLU A 66 -5.31 -3.11 -13.05
CA GLU A 66 -5.29 -4.25 -13.97
C GLU A 66 -6.32 -5.31 -13.58
N LEU A 67 -6.39 -5.66 -12.29
CA LEU A 67 -7.42 -6.59 -11.78
C LEU A 67 -8.85 -6.08 -12.03
N ALA A 68 -9.10 -4.78 -11.89
CA ALA A 68 -10.42 -4.19 -12.10
C ALA A 68 -10.95 -4.32 -13.53
N ARG A 69 -10.08 -4.62 -14.50
CA ARG A 69 -10.48 -4.93 -15.90
C ARG A 69 -11.16 -6.28 -16.03
N GLN A 70 -10.95 -7.16 -15.05
CA GLN A 70 -11.58 -8.48 -15.03
C GLN A 70 -12.98 -8.38 -14.40
N PRO A 71 -14.05 -8.91 -15.05
CA PRO A 71 -15.44 -8.74 -14.60
C PRO A 71 -15.70 -9.14 -13.13
N GLN A 72 -15.01 -10.17 -12.64
CA GLN A 72 -15.19 -10.67 -11.27
C GLN A 72 -14.67 -9.69 -10.20
N TYR A 73 -13.76 -8.78 -10.54
CA TYR A 73 -13.19 -7.82 -9.59
C TYR A 73 -13.75 -6.40 -9.75
N THR A 74 -14.47 -6.09 -10.83
CA THR A 74 -14.95 -4.73 -11.15
C THR A 74 -15.82 -4.14 -10.03
N ALA A 75 -16.65 -4.96 -9.38
CA ALA A 75 -17.51 -4.48 -8.30
C ALA A 75 -16.74 -4.22 -7.00
N GLU A 76 -15.74 -5.05 -6.69
CA GLU A 76 -14.92 -4.95 -5.48
C GLU A 76 -13.88 -3.84 -5.61
N LEU A 77 -13.19 -3.76 -6.76
CA LEU A 77 -12.15 -2.77 -7.05
C LEU A 77 -12.75 -1.49 -7.68
N SER A 78 -13.75 -0.90 -7.03
CA SER A 78 -14.32 0.37 -7.48
C SER A 78 -13.29 1.51 -7.44
N PRO A 79 -13.49 2.63 -8.18
CA PRO A 79 -12.59 3.79 -8.12
C PRO A 79 -12.40 4.34 -6.70
N HIS A 80 -13.42 4.25 -5.87
CA HIS A 80 -13.34 4.65 -4.46
C HIS A 80 -12.46 3.70 -3.64
N PHE A 81 -12.60 2.38 -3.86
CA PHE A 81 -11.72 1.39 -3.23
C PHE A 81 -10.27 1.58 -3.66
N MET A 82 -9.99 1.76 -4.95
CA MET A 82 -8.62 1.99 -5.46
C MET A 82 -7.99 3.25 -4.85
N GLN A 83 -8.79 4.32 -4.66
CA GLN A 83 -8.32 5.50 -3.95
C GLN A 83 -7.97 5.21 -2.48
N ASN A 84 -8.81 4.43 -1.79
CA ASN A 84 -8.56 4.02 -0.40
C ASN A 84 -7.34 3.12 -0.29
N LEU A 85 -7.14 2.21 -1.24
CA LEU A 85 -5.96 1.35 -1.34
C LEU A 85 -4.68 2.19 -1.49
N TYR A 86 -4.69 3.15 -2.42
CA TYR A 86 -3.56 4.05 -2.64
C TYR A 86 -3.17 4.86 -1.40
N GLN A 87 -4.15 5.32 -0.62
CA GLN A 87 -3.92 6.05 0.63
C GLN A 87 -3.50 5.13 1.77
N GLY A 88 -4.11 3.94 1.87
CA GLY A 88 -3.89 3.02 2.97
C GLY A 88 -2.61 2.20 2.86
N ALA A 89 -2.13 1.95 1.64
CA ALA A 89 -0.97 1.11 1.37
C ALA A 89 0.30 1.57 2.12
N VAL A 90 0.49 2.87 2.29
CA VAL A 90 1.65 3.44 2.99
C VAL A 90 1.69 3.14 4.50
N LEU A 91 0.59 2.63 5.06
CA LEU A 91 0.48 2.34 6.50
C LEU A 91 0.70 0.84 6.82
N HIS A 92 1.09 0.01 5.84
CA HIS A 92 1.23 -1.44 6.03
C HIS A 92 2.12 -1.79 7.23
N ASP A 93 3.21 -1.08 7.40
CA ASP A 93 4.26 -1.30 8.40
C ASP A 93 4.23 -0.36 9.61
N ILE A 94 3.14 0.41 9.79
CA ILE A 94 3.05 1.38 10.89
C ILE A 94 3.25 0.73 12.28
N GLY A 95 2.98 -0.56 12.40
CA GLY A 95 3.18 -1.31 13.64
C GLY A 95 4.63 -1.60 13.97
N LYS A 96 5.60 -1.38 13.09
CA LYS A 96 7.04 -1.47 13.36
C LYS A 96 7.47 -0.53 14.50
N VAL A 97 6.69 0.53 14.76
CA VAL A 97 6.90 1.41 15.91
C VAL A 97 6.93 0.65 17.26
N ALA A 98 6.28 -0.50 17.35
CA ALA A 98 6.24 -1.34 18.55
C ALA A 98 7.34 -2.41 18.60
N VAL A 99 8.16 -2.54 17.55
CA VAL A 99 9.27 -3.50 17.50
C VAL A 99 10.52 -2.86 18.11
N PRO A 100 11.31 -3.58 18.94
CA PRO A 100 12.56 -3.07 19.51
C PRO A 100 13.58 -2.68 18.42
N ASP A 101 14.32 -1.58 18.63
CA ASP A 101 15.34 -1.09 17.70
C ASP A 101 16.42 -2.11 17.37
N GLU A 102 16.79 -2.92 18.38
CA GLU A 102 17.81 -3.97 18.24
C GLU A 102 17.40 -5.04 17.20
N ILE A 103 16.09 -5.27 17.05
CA ILE A 103 15.53 -6.22 16.07
C ILE A 103 15.44 -5.56 14.69
N LEU A 104 14.95 -4.30 14.63
CA LEU A 104 14.82 -3.56 13.36
C LEU A 104 16.17 -3.31 12.68
N ALA A 105 17.19 -2.97 13.49
CA ALA A 105 18.54 -2.66 12.99
C ALA A 105 19.42 -3.89 12.78
N LYS A 106 18.93 -5.10 13.11
CA LYS A 106 19.76 -6.32 13.05
C LYS A 106 20.09 -6.69 11.61
N GLN A 107 21.39 -6.76 11.32
CA GLN A 107 21.87 -7.33 10.06
C GLN A 107 21.97 -8.85 10.16
N GLY A 108 21.36 -9.56 9.23
CA GLY A 108 21.37 -11.02 9.16
C GLY A 108 20.06 -11.67 9.65
N SER A 109 20.11 -12.97 9.89
CA SER A 109 18.92 -13.74 10.27
C SER A 109 18.46 -13.45 11.69
N LEU A 110 17.16 -13.31 11.89
CA LEU A 110 16.53 -13.23 13.21
C LEU A 110 16.50 -14.62 13.86
N SER A 111 16.61 -14.67 15.19
CA SER A 111 16.26 -15.89 15.93
C SER A 111 14.75 -16.14 15.91
N PRO A 112 14.27 -17.33 16.24
CA PRO A 112 12.83 -17.60 16.32
C PRO A 112 12.07 -16.65 17.26
N GLU A 113 12.70 -16.25 18.38
CA GLU A 113 12.15 -15.32 19.35
C GLU A 113 12.09 -13.89 18.79
N GLU A 114 13.15 -13.45 18.11
CA GLU A 114 13.21 -12.15 17.44
C GLU A 114 12.21 -12.08 16.29
N GLU A 115 12.08 -13.17 15.52
CA GLU A 115 11.09 -13.24 14.44
C GLU A 115 9.66 -13.17 15.01
N ALA A 116 9.39 -13.82 16.13
CA ALA A 116 8.08 -13.70 16.79
C ALA A 116 7.78 -12.25 17.22
N LEU A 117 8.79 -11.51 17.71
CA LEU A 117 8.64 -10.10 18.04
C LEU A 117 8.46 -9.23 16.78
N MET A 118 9.21 -9.49 15.71
CA MET A 118 9.04 -8.79 14.45
C MET A 118 7.62 -8.98 13.89
N ARG A 119 7.07 -10.19 13.93
CA ARG A 119 5.71 -10.49 13.44
C ARG A 119 4.60 -9.73 14.18
N LEU A 120 4.87 -9.22 15.40
CA LEU A 120 3.89 -8.43 16.16
C LEU A 120 3.52 -7.11 15.45
N HIS A 121 4.35 -6.61 14.51
CA HIS A 121 4.05 -5.35 13.82
C HIS A 121 2.71 -5.41 13.09
N THR A 122 2.32 -6.56 12.53
CA THR A 122 1.04 -6.70 11.82
C THR A 122 -0.14 -6.46 12.76
N GLY A 123 -0.17 -7.16 13.91
CA GLY A 123 -1.20 -6.98 14.92
C GLY A 123 -1.20 -5.57 15.50
N LYS A 124 -0.03 -5.06 15.89
CA LYS A 124 0.10 -3.71 16.46
C LYS A 124 -0.29 -2.61 15.49
N GLY A 125 0.08 -2.75 14.20
CA GLY A 125 -0.32 -1.82 13.15
C GLY A 125 -1.84 -1.77 12.98
N GLY A 126 -2.47 -2.94 12.86
CA GLY A 126 -3.92 -3.04 12.76
C GLY A 126 -4.65 -2.49 13.99
N ASP A 127 -4.14 -2.73 15.22
CA ASP A 127 -4.70 -2.20 16.47
C ASP A 127 -4.64 -0.66 16.51
N VAL A 128 -3.50 -0.08 16.12
CA VAL A 128 -3.33 1.38 16.06
C VAL A 128 -4.33 1.99 15.08
N ILE A 129 -4.45 1.43 13.87
CA ILE A 129 -5.40 1.94 12.88
C ILE A 129 -6.84 1.75 13.36
N SER A 130 -7.18 0.65 14.05
CA SER A 130 -8.51 0.42 14.63
C SER A 130 -8.87 1.51 15.65
N THR A 131 -7.91 1.90 16.51
CA THR A 131 -8.10 3.00 17.46
C THR A 131 -8.34 4.34 16.76
N MET A 132 -7.64 4.60 15.64
CA MET A 132 -7.86 5.79 14.82
C MET A 132 -9.29 5.80 14.22
N MET A 133 -9.83 4.64 13.83
CA MET A 133 -11.17 4.51 13.28
C MET A 133 -12.27 4.83 14.31
N GLU A 134 -12.07 4.51 15.59
CA GLU A 134 -13.03 4.82 16.66
C GLU A 134 -13.25 6.33 16.82
N GLY A 135 -12.19 7.13 16.58
CA GLY A 135 -12.25 8.60 16.64
C GLY A 135 -12.72 9.27 15.35
N ALA A 136 -12.68 8.56 14.21
CA ALA A 136 -12.99 9.10 12.89
C ALA A 136 -14.39 8.65 12.44
N ARG A 137 -15.29 9.61 12.19
CA ARG A 137 -16.59 9.33 11.55
C ARG A 137 -16.38 8.99 10.07
N CYS A 138 -16.11 7.73 9.74
CA CYS A 138 -15.96 7.19 8.38
C CYS A 138 -14.68 7.63 7.65
N SER A 139 -13.69 6.77 7.65
CA SER A 139 -12.65 6.83 6.64
C SER A 139 -12.51 5.46 5.98
N GLY A 140 -13.04 5.35 4.76
CA GLY A 140 -12.93 4.11 3.98
C GLY A 140 -11.47 3.66 3.80
N PHE A 141 -10.54 4.61 3.71
CA PHE A 141 -9.11 4.29 3.60
C PHE A 141 -8.52 3.65 4.86
N LEU A 142 -8.98 4.06 6.07
CA LEU A 142 -8.51 3.42 7.32
C LEU A 142 -8.95 1.96 7.42
N SER A 143 -10.14 1.62 6.90
CA SER A 143 -10.57 0.22 6.83
C SER A 143 -9.66 -0.62 5.95
N VAL A 144 -9.30 -0.10 4.76
CA VAL A 144 -8.35 -0.75 3.84
C VAL A 144 -6.95 -0.82 4.47
N ALA A 145 -6.46 0.28 5.04
CA ALA A 145 -5.16 0.33 5.72
C ALA A 145 -5.07 -0.67 6.88
N ARG A 146 -6.12 -0.79 7.69
CA ARG A 146 -6.18 -1.76 8.78
C ARG A 146 -6.07 -3.20 8.28
N ASN A 147 -6.81 -3.55 7.24
CA ASN A 147 -6.76 -4.88 6.67
C ASN A 147 -5.38 -5.18 6.07
N ILE A 148 -4.76 -4.20 5.41
CA ILE A 148 -3.39 -4.30 4.91
C ILE A 148 -2.43 -4.53 6.09
N ALA A 149 -2.45 -3.69 7.12
CA ALA A 149 -1.55 -3.79 8.26
C ALA A 149 -1.67 -5.15 8.97
N TYR A 150 -2.90 -5.66 9.17
CA TYR A 150 -3.08 -6.97 9.78
C TYR A 150 -2.61 -8.11 8.88
N PHE A 151 -2.87 -8.08 7.55
CA PHE A 151 -2.93 -9.29 6.74
C PHE A 151 -1.95 -9.33 5.56
N HIS A 152 -1.08 -8.34 5.35
CA HIS A 152 -0.15 -8.32 4.20
C HIS A 152 0.91 -9.44 4.27
N HIS A 153 1.12 -10.06 5.41
CA HIS A 153 1.96 -11.24 5.59
C HIS A 153 1.18 -12.57 5.63
N GLU A 154 -0.14 -12.54 5.40
CA GLU A 154 -0.87 -13.78 5.13
C GLU A 154 -0.43 -14.36 3.79
N ARG A 155 -0.50 -15.67 3.67
CA ARG A 155 -0.09 -16.40 2.48
C ARG A 155 -1.30 -17.10 1.87
N TRP A 156 -1.32 -17.18 0.56
CA TRP A 156 -2.41 -17.85 -0.16
C TRP A 156 -2.65 -19.29 0.32
N ASP A 157 -1.58 -20.01 0.69
CA ASP A 157 -1.62 -21.38 1.20
C ASP A 157 -2.02 -21.50 2.69
N GLY A 158 -2.26 -20.40 3.39
CA GLY A 158 -2.61 -20.37 4.81
C GLY A 158 -1.44 -20.59 5.78
N GLN A 159 -0.20 -20.57 5.29
CA GLN A 159 0.99 -20.68 6.15
C GLN A 159 1.55 -19.33 6.59
N GLY A 160 0.79 -18.24 6.35
CA GLY A 160 1.13 -16.89 6.75
C GLY A 160 0.82 -16.58 8.22
N TYR A 161 0.82 -15.30 8.54
CA TYR A 161 0.48 -14.77 9.86
C TYR A 161 -0.24 -13.42 9.72
N PRO A 162 -0.99 -12.96 10.74
CA PRO A 162 -1.13 -13.51 12.09
C PRO A 162 -2.25 -14.53 12.26
N GLN A 163 -3.23 -14.62 11.35
CA GLN A 163 -4.45 -15.42 11.53
C GLN A 163 -4.47 -16.70 10.69
N ARG A 164 -3.48 -16.90 9.83
CA ARG A 164 -3.39 -18.03 8.88
C ARG A 164 -4.61 -18.11 7.97
N LEU A 165 -5.04 -16.95 7.50
CA LEU A 165 -6.07 -16.87 6.47
C LEU A 165 -5.54 -17.51 5.18
N HIS A 166 -6.44 -18.11 4.38
CA HIS A 166 -6.05 -18.74 3.13
C HIS A 166 -6.94 -18.32 1.97
N GLY A 167 -6.39 -18.31 0.76
CA GLY A 167 -7.12 -18.04 -0.47
C GLY A 167 -7.85 -16.70 -0.42
N THR A 168 -9.09 -16.68 -0.87
CA THR A 168 -9.95 -15.49 -0.87
C THR A 168 -10.46 -15.06 0.51
N GLY A 169 -10.16 -15.82 1.56
CA GLY A 169 -10.36 -15.37 2.94
C GLY A 169 -9.41 -14.25 3.36
N ILE A 170 -8.29 -14.07 2.63
CA ILE A 170 -7.41 -12.90 2.79
C ILE A 170 -8.05 -11.71 2.05
N PRO A 171 -8.23 -10.54 2.70
CA PRO A 171 -8.74 -9.34 2.03
C PRO A 171 -7.94 -9.01 0.76
N ILE A 172 -8.63 -8.55 -0.31
CA ILE A 172 -7.98 -8.33 -1.59
C ILE A 172 -6.86 -7.29 -1.53
N GLU A 173 -7.03 -6.25 -0.71
CA GLU A 173 -6.02 -5.22 -0.47
C GLU A 173 -4.74 -5.79 0.17
N ALA A 174 -4.87 -6.78 1.05
CA ALA A 174 -3.73 -7.44 1.67
C ALA A 174 -3.02 -8.38 0.68
N ARG A 175 -3.78 -9.09 -0.17
CA ARG A 175 -3.21 -9.91 -1.25
C ARG A 175 -2.43 -9.07 -2.28
N ILE A 176 -2.97 -7.90 -2.64
CA ILE A 176 -2.30 -6.94 -3.54
C ILE A 176 -1.02 -6.42 -2.87
N MET A 177 -1.11 -6.03 -1.60
CA MET A 177 0.05 -5.54 -0.84
C MET A 177 1.15 -6.59 -0.76
N ALA A 178 0.83 -7.85 -0.48
CA ALA A 178 1.81 -8.92 -0.35
C ALA A 178 2.70 -9.08 -1.61
N VAL A 179 2.15 -8.88 -2.80
CA VAL A 179 2.91 -8.92 -4.07
C VAL A 179 3.73 -7.64 -4.26
N ALA A 180 3.14 -6.47 -4.00
CA ALA A 180 3.80 -5.18 -4.12
C ALA A 180 5.02 -5.07 -3.18
N ASP A 181 4.82 -5.45 -1.92
CA ASP A 181 5.84 -5.44 -0.88
C ASP A 181 6.99 -6.41 -1.17
N ALA A 182 6.66 -7.66 -1.55
CA ALA A 182 7.68 -8.63 -1.91
C ALA A 182 8.54 -8.16 -3.11
N TYR A 183 7.94 -7.52 -4.11
CA TYR A 183 8.70 -6.97 -5.23
C TYR A 183 9.63 -5.84 -4.77
N GLU A 184 9.11 -4.94 -3.93
CA GLU A 184 9.88 -3.82 -3.38
C GLU A 184 11.03 -4.31 -2.49
N GLU A 185 10.76 -5.22 -1.53
CA GLU A 185 11.79 -5.80 -0.66
C GLU A 185 12.96 -6.39 -1.46
N MET A 186 12.67 -7.14 -2.52
CA MET A 186 13.70 -7.77 -3.35
C MET A 186 14.49 -6.75 -4.19
N THR A 187 13.82 -5.73 -4.73
CA THR A 187 14.45 -4.82 -5.71
C THR A 187 15.06 -3.57 -5.08
N ALA A 188 14.66 -3.21 -3.86
CA ALA A 188 15.13 -2.05 -3.11
C ALA A 188 15.89 -2.40 -1.84
N ALA A 189 16.30 -3.67 -1.65
CA ALA A 189 17.05 -4.11 -0.48
C ALA A 189 18.19 -3.13 -0.14
N LEU A 190 18.38 -2.85 1.15
CA LEU A 190 19.39 -1.92 1.65
C LEU A 190 20.81 -2.30 1.24
N CYS A 191 21.13 -3.59 1.41
CA CYS A 191 22.43 -4.11 0.97
C CYS A 191 22.40 -4.29 -0.55
N PRO A 192 23.25 -3.57 -1.31
CA PRO A 192 23.29 -3.69 -2.78
C PRO A 192 23.48 -5.13 -3.27
N GLU A 193 24.22 -5.93 -2.50
CA GLU A 193 24.49 -7.34 -2.78
C GLU A 193 23.22 -8.23 -2.66
N GLN A 194 22.21 -7.78 -1.93
CA GLN A 194 20.93 -8.47 -1.75
C GLN A 194 19.89 -8.01 -2.77
N ARG A 195 20.14 -6.91 -3.49
CA ARG A 195 19.21 -6.43 -4.51
C ARG A 195 19.21 -7.39 -5.70
N VAL A 196 18.03 -7.84 -6.06
CA VAL A 196 17.86 -8.64 -7.27
C VAL A 196 17.39 -7.76 -8.43
N SER A 197 17.66 -8.21 -9.66
CA SER A 197 17.15 -7.53 -10.84
C SER A 197 15.62 -7.64 -10.92
N HIS A 198 15.00 -6.73 -11.69
CA HIS A 198 13.57 -6.80 -11.98
C HIS A 198 13.15 -8.19 -12.47
N ALA A 199 13.87 -8.77 -13.43
CA ALA A 199 13.55 -10.08 -13.98
C ALA A 199 13.62 -11.21 -12.93
N GLN A 200 14.60 -11.16 -12.02
CA GLN A 200 14.73 -12.12 -10.93
C GLN A 200 13.58 -11.97 -9.91
N ALA A 201 13.20 -10.74 -9.55
CA ALA A 201 12.06 -10.50 -8.65
C ALA A 201 10.75 -11.05 -9.23
N ILE A 202 10.48 -10.77 -10.51
CA ILE A 202 9.30 -11.31 -11.21
C ILE A 202 9.33 -12.83 -11.19
N GLN A 203 10.47 -13.45 -11.51
CA GLN A 203 10.60 -14.92 -11.52
C GLN A 203 10.35 -15.52 -10.13
N THR A 204 10.90 -14.92 -9.08
CA THR A 204 10.67 -15.36 -7.69
C THR A 204 9.19 -15.29 -7.29
N ILE A 205 8.48 -14.23 -7.72
CA ILE A 205 7.05 -14.10 -7.46
C ILE A 205 6.26 -15.18 -8.22
N ILE A 206 6.60 -15.47 -9.48
CA ILE A 206 5.98 -16.54 -10.28
C ILE A 206 6.15 -17.91 -9.60
N GLU A 207 7.34 -18.21 -9.11
CA GLU A 207 7.62 -19.48 -8.42
C GLU A 207 6.83 -19.69 -7.13
N ALA A 208 6.36 -18.58 -6.53
CA ALA A 208 5.55 -18.58 -5.30
C ALA A 208 4.03 -18.49 -5.54
N VAL A 209 3.57 -18.57 -6.80
CA VAL A 209 2.13 -18.58 -7.16
C VAL A 209 1.42 -19.75 -6.49
N GLY A 210 0.22 -19.49 -5.96
CA GLY A 210 -0.59 -20.52 -5.29
C GLY A 210 -0.08 -20.96 -3.93
N THR A 211 1.11 -20.49 -3.52
CA THR A 211 1.67 -20.70 -2.18
C THR A 211 1.72 -19.39 -1.39
N ARG A 212 2.65 -18.50 -1.68
CA ARG A 212 2.70 -17.18 -1.05
C ARG A 212 1.66 -16.22 -1.66
N PHE A 213 1.51 -16.22 -2.97
CA PHE A 213 0.75 -15.21 -3.70
C PHE A 213 -0.50 -15.75 -4.38
N ASP A 214 -1.52 -14.89 -4.45
CA ASP A 214 -2.75 -15.12 -5.21
C ASP A 214 -2.44 -15.21 -6.71
N PRO A 215 -2.82 -16.32 -7.38
CA PRO A 215 -2.60 -16.48 -8.81
C PRO A 215 -3.13 -15.32 -9.66
N ALA A 216 -4.33 -14.81 -9.35
CA ALA A 216 -4.93 -13.73 -10.13
C ALA A 216 -4.16 -12.41 -10.02
N ILE A 217 -3.54 -12.14 -8.85
CA ILE A 217 -2.72 -10.94 -8.66
C ILE A 217 -1.38 -11.08 -9.38
N VAL A 218 -0.80 -12.28 -9.40
CA VAL A 218 0.44 -12.52 -10.15
C VAL A 218 0.19 -12.44 -11.66
N ASP A 219 -0.96 -12.95 -12.15
CA ASP A 219 -1.35 -12.77 -13.54
C ASP A 219 -1.47 -11.26 -13.91
N ALA A 220 -2.07 -10.45 -13.02
CA ALA A 220 -2.12 -9.01 -13.21
C ALA A 220 -0.72 -8.36 -13.19
N LEU A 221 0.17 -8.79 -12.28
CA LEU A 221 1.56 -8.31 -12.23
C LEU A 221 2.27 -8.56 -13.57
N LEU A 222 2.12 -9.72 -14.18
CA LEU A 222 2.75 -10.04 -15.46
C LEU A 222 2.33 -9.11 -16.59
N LEU A 223 1.09 -8.61 -16.54
CA LEU A 223 0.58 -7.65 -17.53
C LEU A 223 1.12 -6.23 -17.31
N VAL A 224 1.48 -5.88 -16.07
CA VAL A 224 1.97 -4.53 -15.71
C VAL A 224 3.43 -4.49 -15.27
N GLN A 225 4.20 -5.57 -15.45
CA GLN A 225 5.57 -5.69 -14.97
C GLN A 225 6.52 -4.60 -15.49
N ASP A 226 6.36 -4.17 -16.74
CA ASP A 226 7.15 -3.07 -17.30
C ASP A 226 6.86 -1.74 -16.60
N SER A 227 5.61 -1.52 -16.18
CA SER A 227 5.21 -0.36 -15.37
C SER A 227 5.82 -0.40 -13.98
N PHE A 228 5.89 -1.59 -13.36
CA PHE A 228 6.61 -1.78 -12.09
C PHE A 228 8.08 -1.40 -12.21
N ASN A 229 8.76 -1.88 -13.26
CA ASN A 229 10.15 -1.53 -13.49
C ASN A 229 10.34 -0.02 -13.75
N TRP A 230 9.42 0.60 -14.46
CA TRP A 230 9.43 2.05 -14.67
C TRP A 230 9.28 2.82 -13.36
N VAL A 231 8.32 2.45 -12.49
CA VAL A 231 8.13 3.06 -11.16
C VAL A 231 9.40 2.92 -10.33
N ARG A 232 9.98 1.71 -10.27
CA ARG A 232 11.23 1.44 -9.55
C ARG A 232 12.36 2.37 -9.99
N GLN A 233 12.53 2.57 -11.30
CA GLN A 233 13.59 3.42 -11.86
C GLN A 233 13.30 4.91 -11.68
N SER A 234 12.03 5.33 -11.89
CA SER A 234 11.63 6.75 -11.85
C SER A 234 11.62 7.32 -10.44
N LEU A 235 11.36 6.47 -9.43
CA LEU A 235 11.37 6.83 -8.02
C LEU A 235 12.62 6.27 -7.29
N ALA A 236 13.65 5.89 -8.05
CA ALA A 236 14.95 5.56 -7.47
C ALA A 236 15.54 6.77 -6.74
N GLU A 237 16.21 6.51 -5.64
CA GLU A 237 16.97 7.58 -4.98
C GLU A 237 18.20 7.92 -5.79
N PRO A 238 18.61 9.22 -5.81
CA PRO A 238 19.91 9.55 -6.34
C PRO A 238 20.96 8.81 -5.50
N GLU A 239 21.85 8.08 -6.17
CA GLU A 239 22.98 7.45 -5.50
C GLU A 239 23.71 8.53 -4.69
N SER A 240 23.73 8.37 -3.35
CA SER A 240 24.51 9.26 -2.50
C SER A 240 25.98 9.10 -2.88
N LEU A 241 26.54 10.20 -3.44
CA LEU A 241 27.95 10.36 -3.76
C LEU A 241 28.82 10.20 -2.51
#